data_90d1234b64dc81641c85449ad07b848a
#
_entry.id   90d1234b64dc81641c85449ad07b848a
#
_cell.length_a   1.000
_cell.length_b   1.000
_cell.length_c   1.000
_cell.angle_alpha   90.00
_cell.angle_beta   90.00
_cell.angle_gamma   90.00
#
_symmetry.space_group_name_H-M   'P 1'
#
loop_
_entity.id
_entity.type
_entity.pdbx_description
1 polymer ?
#
loop_
_entity_poly.entity_id
_entity_poly.type
_entity_poly.pdbx_seq_one_letter_code
_entity_poly.pdbx_strand_id
1 'polypeptide(L)'
;MAWKTTVTAVALTVSGALLLSGCTATVEWWSETFGGDGPPEVREEFPYVREGRIFQDTGQDNEMTFSITGLERTDEYTVMYYEVTYSDEFSGPNRNLSMAHTLVDPMTGRVYRQFLDEDGLKYGSESPNGDGLYPVHDGVTNEYVRYYPRLPDEVEQVTFIGSGLGAMTGIPVQDVDEERPDPEDPNGADHLTLDNPPPRGENLTFANRRPDEDAVADEGWVQSFVDSQIASTTRDGDREIISLHSDVMFAFDSSDLTPEAEEVVRRAATTLAANVDPDDPTITIIGHTDGIGTASYNDALSVDRAETVRDLLAEEIGSGYTLEVEGRGMDEPIAREGGPDDEQARARNRRVEFSYVYDASSGASEEEEYDEDALGVAQRNVTWPAPYTDDPGSVVTSGELDGVRLDVYPLRRDGAYVIGTFALTNTGDEPTIPDLGGTDAILAGGPEQFNKGTLGGFQLLEPENGLVRYVAQMDFGEGRYSSFAEEVHLLQPGNTYDLVAVFPAPAADVEQLTLRAGPFGEFAEIPVEY
;
A
#
# COMPACT_ATOMS: atom_id res chain seq x y z
N MET A 1 58.66 -24.52 24.94
CA MET A 1 57.70 -25.63 24.96
C MET A 1 56.32 -25.01 24.76
N ALA A 2 55.81 -25.07 23.57
CA ALA A 2 54.52 -24.53 23.17
C ALA A 2 53.58 -25.69 22.91
N TRP A 3 52.48 -25.76 23.64
CA TRP A 3 51.44 -26.74 23.39
C TRP A 3 50.38 -26.11 22.49
N LYS A 4 50.26 -26.64 21.28
CA LYS A 4 49.15 -26.38 20.38
C LYS A 4 48.01 -27.33 20.73
N THR A 5 46.87 -26.79 21.13
CA THR A 5 45.63 -27.54 21.23
C THR A 5 44.84 -27.41 19.93
N THR A 6 44.72 -28.55 19.24
CA THR A 6 43.91 -28.69 18.05
C THR A 6 42.47 -28.94 18.44
N VAL A 7 41.56 -28.07 18.10
CA VAL A 7 40.11 -28.29 18.22
C VAL A 7 39.63 -28.93 16.91
N THR A 8 39.18 -30.16 17.02
CA THR A 8 38.59 -30.92 15.91
C THR A 8 37.10 -30.58 15.90
N ALA A 9 36.65 -29.89 14.87
CA ALA A 9 35.22 -29.68 14.59
C ALA A 9 34.66 -30.98 14.01
N VAL A 10 33.69 -31.57 14.71
CA VAL A 10 32.89 -32.69 14.18
C VAL A 10 31.71 -32.08 13.42
N ALA A 11 31.74 -32.17 12.12
CA ALA A 11 30.59 -31.88 11.27
C ALA A 11 29.63 -33.06 11.33
N LEU A 12 28.48 -32.88 11.95
CA LEU A 12 27.34 -33.79 11.85
C LEU A 12 26.58 -33.44 10.57
N THR A 13 26.78 -34.20 9.50
CA THR A 13 25.91 -34.20 8.34
C THR A 13 24.65 -34.98 8.68
N VAL A 14 23.56 -34.28 8.90
CA VAL A 14 22.22 -34.87 8.89
C VAL A 14 21.71 -34.78 7.46
N SER A 15 21.76 -35.90 6.73
CA SER A 15 21.11 -36.03 5.42
C SER A 15 19.62 -36.31 5.67
N GLY A 16 18.83 -35.25 5.74
CA GLY A 16 17.37 -35.32 5.62
C GLY A 16 17.00 -34.99 4.18
N ALA A 17 16.72 -36.00 3.38
CA ALA A 17 16.09 -35.79 2.08
C ALA A 17 14.60 -35.52 2.31
N LEU A 18 14.22 -34.25 2.40
CA LEU A 18 12.85 -33.79 2.25
C LEU A 18 12.58 -33.63 0.76
N LEU A 19 11.56 -34.33 0.30
CA LEU A 19 11.02 -34.21 -1.05
C LEU A 19 10.33 -32.86 -1.21
N LEU A 20 11.10 -31.84 -1.60
CA LEU A 20 10.60 -30.56 -2.07
C LEU A 20 10.19 -30.72 -3.54
N SER A 21 8.96 -31.10 -3.82
CA SER A 21 8.42 -31.17 -5.19
C SER A 21 7.53 -29.98 -5.58
N GLY A 22 7.51 -28.91 -4.79
CA GLY A 22 6.76 -27.68 -5.08
C GLY A 22 7.63 -26.43 -5.31
N CYS A 23 8.78 -26.30 -4.64
CA CYS A 23 9.56 -25.05 -4.63
C CYS A 23 10.45 -24.82 -5.88
N THR A 24 10.70 -25.81 -6.73
CA THR A 24 11.61 -25.62 -7.86
C THR A 24 10.98 -24.89 -9.04
N ALA A 25 9.67 -24.98 -9.21
CA ALA A 25 8.99 -24.30 -10.31
C ALA A 25 8.80 -22.78 -10.03
N THR A 26 8.53 -22.43 -8.77
CA THR A 26 8.42 -21.03 -8.34
C THR A 26 9.77 -20.31 -8.37
N VAL A 27 10.83 -20.92 -7.86
CA VAL A 27 12.19 -20.34 -7.91
C VAL A 27 12.69 -20.19 -9.35
N GLU A 28 12.42 -21.15 -10.25
CA GLU A 28 12.75 -21.02 -11.67
C GLU A 28 11.96 -19.91 -12.34
N TRP A 29 10.66 -19.80 -12.08
CA TRP A 29 9.83 -18.71 -12.60
C TRP A 29 10.31 -17.35 -12.09
N TRP A 30 10.61 -17.23 -10.79
CA TRP A 30 11.12 -16.01 -10.19
C TRP A 30 12.48 -15.61 -10.74
N SER A 31 13.43 -16.55 -10.88
CA SER A 31 14.76 -16.26 -11.43
C SER A 31 14.74 -15.89 -12.91
N GLU A 32 13.75 -16.36 -13.67
CA GLU A 32 13.52 -15.97 -15.06
C GLU A 32 12.81 -14.59 -15.15
N THR A 33 12.02 -14.25 -14.13
CA THR A 33 11.18 -13.04 -14.12
C THR A 33 11.90 -11.84 -13.48
N PHE A 34 12.70 -12.08 -12.43
CA PHE A 34 13.28 -10.98 -11.63
C PHE A 34 14.81 -10.91 -11.67
N GLY A 35 15.52 -11.82 -12.34
CA GLY A 35 17.00 -11.89 -12.39
C GLY A 35 17.66 -11.90 -10.99
N GLY A 36 18.85 -12.29 -10.80
CA GLY A 36 19.57 -12.22 -9.53
C GLY A 36 19.60 -13.49 -8.69
N ASP A 37 20.14 -13.40 -7.46
CA ASP A 37 20.46 -14.56 -6.59
C ASP A 37 19.22 -15.27 -5.97
N GLY A 38 18.00 -14.91 -6.40
CA GLY A 38 16.73 -15.44 -5.89
C GLY A 38 16.09 -14.55 -4.81
N PRO A 39 14.88 -14.92 -4.34
CA PRO A 39 14.19 -14.14 -3.31
C PRO A 39 15.02 -14.07 -2.03
N PRO A 40 14.91 -12.98 -1.26
CA PRO A 40 15.51 -12.92 0.06
C PRO A 40 14.99 -14.09 0.91
N GLU A 41 15.86 -14.62 1.78
CA GLU A 41 15.48 -15.75 2.64
C GLU A 41 14.29 -15.33 3.54
N VAL A 42 13.12 -15.88 3.25
CA VAL A 42 11.91 -15.63 4.06
C VAL A 42 12.05 -16.39 5.38
N ARG A 43 11.83 -15.71 6.48
CA ARG A 43 11.71 -16.37 7.77
C ARG A 43 10.39 -17.16 7.77
N GLU A 44 10.46 -18.48 7.82
CA GLU A 44 9.27 -19.35 7.81
C GLU A 44 8.70 -19.60 9.23
N GLU A 45 9.39 -19.15 10.27
CA GLU A 45 9.02 -19.46 11.65
C GLU A 45 8.19 -18.34 12.30
N PHE A 46 6.95 -18.62 12.63
CA PHE A 46 6.13 -17.79 13.52
C PHE A 46 6.64 -17.87 14.99
N PRO A 47 6.40 -16.85 15.82
CA PRO A 47 5.59 -15.67 15.59
C PRO A 47 6.36 -14.50 14.95
N TYR A 48 5.60 -13.58 14.32
CA TYR A 48 6.05 -12.29 13.86
C TYR A 48 5.55 -11.22 14.83
N VAL A 49 6.45 -10.58 15.55
CA VAL A 49 6.12 -9.74 16.71
C VAL A 49 6.43 -8.28 16.44
N ARG A 50 5.47 -7.38 16.69
CA ARG A 50 5.63 -5.93 16.59
C ARG A 50 5.17 -5.27 17.88
N GLU A 51 5.98 -4.37 18.42
CA GLU A 51 5.55 -3.42 19.43
C GLU A 51 4.91 -2.22 18.74
N GLY A 52 3.84 -1.68 19.32
CA GLY A 52 3.13 -0.54 18.75
C GLY A 52 2.33 0.19 19.82
N ARG A 53 1.69 1.26 19.38
CA ARG A 53 0.86 2.09 20.25
C ARG A 53 -0.46 2.38 19.57
N ILE A 54 -1.57 1.96 20.18
CA ILE A 54 -2.89 2.36 19.76
C ILE A 54 -3.21 3.73 20.32
N PHE A 55 -3.59 4.65 19.47
CA PHE A 55 -4.08 5.96 19.84
C PHE A 55 -5.39 6.25 19.13
N GLN A 56 -6.29 6.97 19.80
CA GLN A 56 -7.64 7.23 19.33
C GLN A 56 -8.06 8.68 19.63
N ASP A 57 -9.06 9.19 18.94
CA ASP A 57 -9.64 10.50 19.17
C ASP A 57 -10.11 10.76 20.61
N THR A 58 -10.41 9.69 21.33
CA THR A 58 -10.80 9.76 22.74
C THR A 58 -9.64 10.09 23.68
N GLY A 59 -8.40 10.25 23.16
CA GLY A 59 -7.19 10.44 23.93
C GLY A 59 -6.72 9.16 24.64
N GLN A 60 -7.22 8.00 24.22
CA GLN A 60 -6.74 6.71 24.66
C GLN A 60 -5.46 6.39 23.89
N ASP A 61 -4.46 5.99 24.65
CA ASP A 61 -3.11 5.78 24.19
C ASP A 61 -2.54 4.59 24.99
N ASN A 62 -2.33 3.47 24.32
CA ASN A 62 -1.91 2.24 24.99
C ASN A 62 -0.82 1.54 24.18
N GLU A 63 0.26 1.21 24.85
CA GLU A 63 1.28 0.33 24.29
C GLU A 63 0.77 -1.10 24.19
N MET A 64 1.16 -1.78 23.12
CA MET A 64 0.81 -3.17 22.89
C MET A 64 1.95 -3.92 22.23
N THR A 65 2.01 -5.20 22.50
CA THR A 65 2.76 -6.18 21.71
C THR A 65 1.77 -6.95 20.87
N PHE A 66 1.91 -6.87 19.54
CA PHE A 66 1.12 -7.61 18.56
C PHE A 66 1.97 -8.75 18.00
N SER A 67 1.41 -9.95 17.90
CA SER A 67 2.13 -11.15 17.48
C SER A 67 1.28 -11.96 16.51
N ILE A 68 1.66 -12.03 15.23
CA ILE A 68 1.05 -12.96 14.27
C ILE A 68 1.66 -14.34 14.55
N THR A 69 0.83 -15.29 14.95
CA THR A 69 1.24 -16.66 15.32
C THR A 69 0.93 -17.68 14.22
N GLY A 70 0.27 -17.26 13.14
CA GLY A 70 0.00 -18.08 11.97
C GLY A 70 -0.81 -17.32 10.93
N LEU A 71 -0.53 -17.60 9.65
CA LEU A 71 -1.35 -17.20 8.52
C LEU A 71 -1.50 -18.44 7.63
N GLU A 72 -2.66 -19.09 7.71
CA GLU A 72 -2.90 -20.42 7.17
C GLU A 72 -3.95 -20.36 6.07
N ARG A 73 -3.62 -20.87 4.89
CA ARG A 73 -4.51 -20.97 3.75
C ARG A 73 -5.09 -22.39 3.67
N THR A 74 -6.42 -22.47 3.74
CA THR A 74 -7.19 -23.70 3.55
C THR A 74 -7.78 -23.75 2.13
N ASP A 75 -8.56 -24.78 1.82
CA ASP A 75 -9.29 -24.86 0.54
C ASP A 75 -10.40 -23.79 0.40
N GLU A 76 -10.92 -23.23 1.51
CA GLU A 76 -12.09 -22.34 1.52
C GLU A 76 -11.74 -20.89 1.82
N TYR A 77 -10.77 -20.64 2.74
CA TYR A 77 -10.42 -19.29 3.22
C TYR A 77 -8.99 -19.25 3.76
N THR A 78 -8.53 -18.06 4.10
CA THR A 78 -7.26 -17.82 4.81
C THR A 78 -7.55 -17.41 6.24
N VAL A 79 -6.83 -17.99 7.20
CA VAL A 79 -7.01 -17.77 8.63
C VAL A 79 -5.77 -17.12 9.22
N MET A 80 -5.92 -16.00 9.91
CA MET A 80 -4.86 -15.37 10.68
C MET A 80 -5.07 -15.63 12.17
N TYR A 81 -4.05 -16.17 12.81
CA TYR A 81 -3.95 -16.33 14.26
C TYR A 81 -3.00 -15.27 14.79
N TYR A 82 -3.44 -14.54 15.80
CA TYR A 82 -2.62 -13.50 16.40
C TYR A 82 -2.93 -13.28 17.87
N GLU A 83 -1.96 -12.71 18.56
CA GLU A 83 -2.01 -12.39 19.98
C GLU A 83 -1.79 -10.90 20.18
N VAL A 84 -2.46 -10.33 21.19
CA VAL A 84 -2.26 -8.94 21.61
C VAL A 84 -2.09 -8.87 23.11
N THR A 85 -0.97 -8.29 23.55
CA THR A 85 -0.69 -8.02 24.96
C THR A 85 -0.58 -6.52 25.17
N TYR A 86 -1.31 -5.98 26.14
CA TYR A 86 -1.27 -4.57 26.50
C TYR A 86 -0.38 -4.39 27.73
N SER A 87 0.53 -3.39 27.69
CA SER A 87 1.52 -3.15 28.71
C SER A 87 1.22 -1.99 29.65
N ASP A 88 0.18 -1.19 29.36
CA ASP A 88 -0.19 -0.03 30.16
C ASP A 88 -1.45 -0.26 31.00
N GLU A 89 -1.51 0.39 32.19
CA GLU A 89 -2.70 0.43 33.02
C GLU A 89 -3.87 1.05 32.24
N PHE A 90 -4.85 0.24 31.90
CA PHE A 90 -6.06 0.70 31.26
C PHE A 90 -6.93 1.51 32.21
N SER A 91 -7.09 2.78 31.96
CA SER A 91 -8.02 3.62 32.72
C SER A 91 -9.38 3.72 32.05
N GLY A 92 -10.30 2.76 32.31
CA GLY A 92 -11.71 2.89 31.90
C GLY A 92 -12.37 1.58 31.43
N PRO A 93 -13.71 1.56 31.34
CA PRO A 93 -14.44 0.34 31.01
C PRO A 93 -14.37 0.02 29.51
N ASN A 94 -14.39 -1.25 29.21
CA ASN A 94 -14.58 -1.90 27.90
C ASN A 94 -13.96 -1.20 26.70
N ARG A 95 -13.04 -1.87 26.06
CA ARG A 95 -12.27 -1.31 24.97
C ARG A 95 -12.49 -2.09 23.70
N ASN A 96 -12.94 -1.33 22.71
CA ASN A 96 -13.00 -1.85 21.36
C ASN A 96 -11.61 -1.75 20.76
N LEU A 97 -11.02 -2.89 20.49
CA LEU A 97 -9.80 -3.01 19.72
C LEU A 97 -10.15 -3.61 18.36
N SER A 98 -11.10 -2.97 17.72
CA SER A 98 -11.34 -3.21 16.32
C SER A 98 -10.20 -2.60 15.53
N MET A 99 -9.02 -3.22 15.57
CA MET A 99 -7.96 -2.87 14.65
C MET A 99 -8.40 -3.24 13.24
N ALA A 100 -8.24 -2.31 12.32
CA ALA A 100 -8.33 -2.64 10.91
C ALA A 100 -7.08 -3.47 10.58
N HIS A 101 -7.29 -4.71 10.21
CA HIS A 101 -6.24 -5.60 9.74
C HIS A 101 -6.41 -5.77 8.24
N THR A 102 -5.41 -5.40 7.50
CA THR A 102 -5.39 -5.48 6.04
C THR A 102 -4.21 -6.34 5.61
N LEU A 103 -4.44 -7.31 4.74
CA LEU A 103 -3.41 -8.08 4.06
C LEU A 103 -3.26 -7.52 2.65
N VAL A 104 -2.03 -7.27 2.23
CA VAL A 104 -1.70 -6.76 0.91
C VAL A 104 -0.75 -7.73 0.24
N ASP A 105 -1.06 -8.15 -0.98
CA ASP A 105 -0.10 -8.79 -1.85
C ASP A 105 0.83 -7.70 -2.40
N PRO A 106 2.10 -7.66 -2.00
CA PRO A 106 3.01 -6.59 -2.42
C PRO A 106 3.39 -6.65 -3.90
N MET A 107 3.15 -7.79 -4.56
CA MET A 107 3.49 -7.98 -5.97
C MET A 107 2.43 -7.42 -6.90
N THR A 108 1.16 -7.68 -6.60
CA THR A 108 0.03 -7.26 -7.44
C THR A 108 -0.67 -6.02 -6.90
N GLY A 109 -0.56 -5.76 -5.60
CA GLY A 109 -1.32 -4.72 -4.91
C GLY A 109 -2.75 -5.15 -4.56
N ARG A 110 -3.06 -6.44 -4.62
CA ARG A 110 -4.37 -6.91 -4.19
C ARG A 110 -4.49 -6.79 -2.67
N VAL A 111 -5.67 -6.32 -2.24
CA VAL A 111 -5.98 -6.02 -0.84
C VAL A 111 -7.08 -6.94 -0.35
N TYR A 112 -6.85 -7.56 0.79
CA TYR A 112 -7.80 -8.48 1.41
C TYR A 112 -8.19 -7.99 2.79
N ARG A 113 -9.50 -7.87 3.03
CA ARG A 113 -10.07 -7.56 4.34
C ARG A 113 -10.76 -8.77 4.94
N GLN A 114 -10.96 -8.71 6.24
CA GLN A 114 -11.60 -9.75 7.04
C GLN A 114 -13.06 -9.95 6.60
N PHE A 115 -13.55 -11.17 6.67
CA PHE A 115 -14.97 -11.44 6.50
C PHE A 115 -15.81 -10.76 7.58
N LEU A 116 -16.94 -10.19 7.14
CA LEU A 116 -17.96 -9.55 7.97
C LEU A 116 -19.30 -10.22 7.74
N ASP A 117 -20.16 -10.21 8.76
CA ASP A 117 -21.56 -10.58 8.64
C ASP A 117 -22.45 -9.38 8.24
N GLU A 118 -23.76 -9.59 8.15
CA GLU A 118 -24.75 -8.58 7.79
C GLU A 118 -24.77 -7.37 8.76
N ASP A 119 -24.39 -7.57 10.02
CA ASP A 119 -24.30 -6.54 11.04
C ASP A 119 -22.91 -5.85 11.08
N GLY A 120 -21.99 -6.24 10.21
CA GLY A 120 -20.62 -5.74 10.12
C GLY A 120 -19.69 -6.29 11.21
N LEU A 121 -20.07 -7.37 11.88
CA LEU A 121 -19.21 -8.06 12.84
C LEU A 121 -18.25 -9.02 12.14
N LYS A 122 -17.03 -9.07 12.62
CA LYS A 122 -15.95 -9.88 12.04
C LYS A 122 -16.13 -11.36 12.35
N TYR A 123 -15.93 -12.21 11.34
CA TYR A 123 -15.76 -13.64 11.55
C TYR A 123 -14.41 -13.95 12.20
N GLY A 124 -14.37 -14.99 13.02
CA GLY A 124 -13.24 -15.38 13.85
C GLY A 124 -13.62 -15.34 15.32
N SER A 125 -12.72 -14.85 16.17
CA SER A 125 -13.00 -14.72 17.59
C SER A 125 -14.23 -13.88 17.84
N GLU A 126 -15.23 -14.44 18.54
CA GLU A 126 -16.47 -13.75 18.88
C GLU A 126 -16.25 -12.86 20.09
N SER A 127 -16.76 -11.62 20.01
CA SER A 127 -16.81 -10.80 21.21
C SER A 127 -17.84 -11.37 22.19
N PRO A 128 -17.54 -11.42 23.49
CA PRO A 128 -18.39 -12.10 24.46
C PRO A 128 -19.84 -11.58 24.56
N ASN A 129 -20.06 -10.32 24.19
CA ASN A 129 -21.40 -9.71 24.17
C ASN A 129 -22.00 -9.56 22.78
N GLY A 130 -21.30 -10.00 21.72
CA GLY A 130 -21.74 -9.81 20.33
C GLY A 130 -21.70 -8.34 19.88
N ASP A 131 -20.91 -7.50 20.53
CA ASP A 131 -20.82 -6.06 20.27
C ASP A 131 -19.47 -5.64 19.63
N GLY A 132 -18.63 -6.63 19.28
CA GLY A 132 -17.29 -6.40 18.74
C GLY A 132 -16.26 -5.97 19.80
N LEU A 133 -16.63 -5.94 21.10
CA LEU A 133 -15.76 -5.52 22.18
C LEU A 133 -15.15 -6.72 22.92
N TYR A 134 -13.90 -6.59 23.28
CA TYR A 134 -13.14 -7.65 23.98
C TYR A 134 -12.62 -7.14 25.32
N PRO A 135 -12.62 -7.99 26.37
CA PRO A 135 -11.99 -7.63 27.64
C PRO A 135 -10.48 -7.49 27.43
N VAL A 136 -9.91 -6.46 28.06
CA VAL A 136 -8.47 -6.22 28.04
C VAL A 136 -8.00 -5.98 29.45
N HIS A 137 -6.94 -6.68 29.85
CA HIS A 137 -6.31 -6.54 31.16
C HIS A 137 -4.80 -6.30 30.98
N ASP A 138 -4.23 -5.49 31.84
CA ASP A 138 -2.81 -5.18 31.84
C ASP A 138 -1.94 -6.46 31.97
N GLY A 139 -1.01 -6.61 31.03
CA GLY A 139 -0.10 -7.76 30.97
C GLY A 139 -0.77 -9.11 30.68
N VAL A 140 -2.01 -9.10 30.19
CA VAL A 140 -2.73 -10.30 29.76
C VAL A 140 -2.77 -10.35 28.24
N THR A 141 -2.45 -11.52 27.70
CA THR A 141 -2.48 -11.76 26.25
C THR A 141 -3.87 -12.23 25.83
N ASN A 142 -4.43 -11.56 24.83
CA ASN A 142 -5.64 -11.99 24.15
C ASN A 142 -5.27 -12.75 22.89
N GLU A 143 -5.80 -13.95 22.71
CA GLU A 143 -5.61 -14.78 21.51
C GLU A 143 -6.79 -14.61 20.57
N TYR A 144 -6.51 -14.30 19.30
CA TYR A 144 -7.52 -14.00 18.30
C TYR A 144 -7.36 -14.81 17.02
N VAL A 145 -8.50 -15.03 16.36
CA VAL A 145 -8.61 -15.61 15.03
C VAL A 145 -9.37 -14.64 14.14
N ARG A 146 -8.94 -14.50 12.87
CA ARG A 146 -9.67 -13.75 11.84
C ARG A 146 -9.62 -14.49 10.51
N TYR A 147 -10.73 -14.42 9.79
CA TYR A 147 -10.88 -15.05 8.48
C TYR A 147 -10.85 -14.01 7.38
N TYR A 148 -10.19 -14.38 6.30
CA TYR A 148 -10.03 -13.60 5.07
C TYR A 148 -10.47 -14.44 3.87
N PRO A 149 -10.81 -13.82 2.72
CA PRO A 149 -10.93 -14.57 1.47
C PRO A 149 -9.70 -15.46 1.26
N ARG A 150 -9.92 -16.58 0.60
CA ARG A 150 -8.82 -17.47 0.26
C ARG A 150 -7.82 -16.73 -0.62
N LEU A 151 -6.61 -16.57 -0.15
CA LEU A 151 -5.50 -16.00 -0.91
C LEU A 151 -5.17 -16.92 -2.10
N PRO A 152 -4.89 -16.40 -3.31
CA PRO A 152 -4.44 -17.19 -4.46
C PRO A 152 -3.21 -18.04 -4.14
N ASP A 153 -3.04 -19.15 -4.87
CA ASP A 153 -1.95 -20.12 -4.61
C ASP A 153 -0.57 -19.50 -4.87
N GLU A 154 -0.49 -18.56 -5.78
CA GLU A 154 0.73 -17.80 -6.12
C GLU A 154 1.16 -16.80 -5.04
N VAL A 155 0.30 -16.45 -4.09
CA VAL A 155 0.63 -15.54 -2.98
C VAL A 155 1.32 -16.35 -1.87
N GLU A 156 2.63 -16.28 -1.81
CA GLU A 156 3.45 -16.98 -0.81
C GLU A 156 3.68 -16.17 0.47
N GLN A 157 3.59 -14.84 0.36
CA GLN A 157 3.73 -13.92 1.49
C GLN A 157 2.91 -12.66 1.27
N VAL A 158 2.57 -12.00 2.36
CA VAL A 158 1.82 -10.74 2.35
C VAL A 158 2.47 -9.70 3.25
N THR A 159 2.10 -8.45 3.03
CA THR A 159 2.33 -7.36 3.98
C THR A 159 1.07 -7.14 4.79
N PHE A 160 1.20 -7.29 6.11
CA PHE A 160 0.14 -6.94 7.06
C PHE A 160 0.25 -5.47 7.42
N ILE A 161 -0.88 -4.75 7.35
CA ILE A 161 -1.00 -3.35 7.77
C ILE A 161 -2.06 -3.26 8.87
N GLY A 162 -1.65 -2.73 10.02
CA GLY A 162 -2.52 -2.57 11.18
C GLY A 162 -2.37 -1.19 11.81
N SER A 163 -3.48 -0.60 12.25
CA SER A 163 -3.47 0.71 12.91
C SER A 163 -2.58 0.71 14.16
N GLY A 164 -1.66 1.67 14.23
CA GLY A 164 -0.70 1.80 15.33
C GLY A 164 0.41 0.73 15.34
N LEU A 165 0.49 -0.11 14.31
CA LEU A 165 1.51 -1.14 14.12
C LEU A 165 2.38 -0.91 12.89
N GLY A 166 1.93 0.01 12.01
CA GLY A 166 2.58 0.22 10.73
C GLY A 166 2.42 -0.99 9.80
N ALA A 167 3.45 -1.27 8.99
CA ALA A 167 3.49 -2.39 8.07
C ALA A 167 4.42 -3.49 8.57
N MET A 168 3.94 -4.72 8.55
CA MET A 168 4.72 -5.95 8.80
C MET A 168 4.85 -6.71 7.49
N THR A 169 6.00 -6.57 6.84
CA THR A 169 6.31 -7.18 5.53
C THR A 169 6.68 -8.66 5.68
N GLY A 170 6.66 -9.41 4.59
CA GLY A 170 7.21 -10.77 4.54
C GLY A 170 6.51 -11.79 5.44
N ILE A 171 5.21 -11.63 5.70
CA ILE A 171 4.44 -12.61 6.47
C ILE A 171 4.09 -13.79 5.56
N PRO A 172 4.64 -15.01 5.79
CA PRO A 172 4.41 -16.15 4.91
C PRO A 172 2.99 -16.69 5.04
N VAL A 173 2.45 -17.19 3.92
CA VAL A 173 1.19 -17.91 3.85
C VAL A 173 1.48 -19.41 3.86
N GLN A 174 0.95 -20.13 4.84
CA GLN A 174 1.15 -21.57 4.98
C GLN A 174 -0.07 -22.33 4.49
N ASP A 175 0.11 -23.27 3.55
CA ASP A 175 -0.95 -24.16 3.12
C ASP A 175 -1.18 -25.25 4.16
N VAL A 176 -2.44 -25.45 4.54
CA VAL A 176 -2.83 -26.45 5.52
C VAL A 176 -4.06 -27.24 5.05
N ASP A 177 -4.06 -28.54 5.32
CA ASP A 177 -5.22 -29.38 5.02
C ASP A 177 -6.38 -29.16 6.00
N GLU A 178 -6.06 -28.83 7.25
CA GLU A 178 -7.04 -28.63 8.33
C GLU A 178 -6.63 -27.43 9.18
N GLU A 179 -7.61 -26.63 9.55
CA GLU A 179 -7.47 -25.48 10.46
C GLU A 179 -7.11 -25.94 11.88
N ARG A 180 -6.46 -25.06 12.66
CA ARG A 180 -6.20 -25.30 14.07
C ARG A 180 -7.51 -25.55 14.85
N PRO A 181 -7.52 -26.44 15.86
CA PRO A 181 -8.70 -26.65 16.67
C PRO A 181 -9.08 -25.39 17.45
N ASP A 182 -10.39 -25.19 17.61
CA ASP A 182 -10.90 -24.12 18.47
C ASP A 182 -10.46 -24.31 19.93
N PRO A 183 -10.39 -23.23 20.72
CA PRO A 183 -10.18 -23.35 22.17
C PRO A 183 -11.23 -24.25 22.80
N GLU A 184 -10.80 -25.28 23.58
CA GLU A 184 -11.73 -26.22 24.22
C GLU A 184 -12.64 -25.56 25.27
N ASP A 185 -12.13 -24.50 25.94
CA ASP A 185 -12.84 -23.79 27.02
C ASP A 185 -12.51 -22.28 26.93
N PRO A 186 -13.16 -21.53 26.02
CA PRO A 186 -12.89 -20.10 25.88
C PRO A 186 -13.33 -19.34 27.12
N ASN A 187 -12.41 -18.56 27.70
CA ASN A 187 -12.57 -17.90 29.01
C ASN A 187 -12.83 -16.39 28.93
N GLY A 188 -12.77 -15.77 27.76
CA GLY A 188 -12.88 -14.33 27.60
C GLY A 188 -14.17 -13.72 28.16
N ALA A 189 -15.28 -14.48 28.14
CA ALA A 189 -16.56 -14.03 28.70
C ALA A 189 -16.55 -13.90 30.23
N ASP A 190 -15.70 -14.63 30.92
CA ASP A 190 -15.64 -14.62 32.39
C ASP A 190 -14.89 -13.39 32.93
N HIS A 191 -14.17 -12.67 32.05
CA HIS A 191 -13.26 -11.58 32.42
C HIS A 191 -13.63 -10.24 31.79
N LEU A 192 -14.93 -9.96 31.59
CA LEU A 192 -15.44 -8.75 30.93
C LEU A 192 -15.18 -7.44 31.67
N THR A 193 -14.77 -7.48 32.94
CA THR A 193 -14.54 -6.29 33.75
C THR A 193 -13.12 -6.21 34.24
N LEU A 194 -12.58 -5.01 34.40
CA LEU A 194 -11.23 -4.80 34.93
C LEU A 194 -11.05 -5.34 36.37
N ASP A 195 -12.15 -5.47 37.13
CA ASP A 195 -12.13 -5.99 38.51
C ASP A 195 -11.99 -7.53 38.58
N ASN A 196 -12.10 -8.20 37.42
CA ASN A 196 -12.01 -9.65 37.33
C ASN A 196 -10.96 -10.09 36.27
N PRO A 197 -9.67 -9.80 36.47
CA PRO A 197 -8.63 -10.24 35.55
C PRO A 197 -8.48 -11.78 35.58
N PRO A 198 -8.01 -12.39 34.48
CA PRO A 198 -7.69 -13.83 34.53
C PRO A 198 -6.58 -14.14 35.52
N PRO A 199 -6.45 -15.38 35.97
CA PRO A 199 -5.34 -15.82 36.78
C PRO A 199 -3.99 -15.54 36.11
N ARG A 200 -2.99 -15.23 36.92
CA ARG A 200 -1.66 -14.85 36.39
C ARG A 200 -1.04 -15.96 35.54
N GLY A 201 -0.75 -15.63 34.28
CA GLY A 201 -0.16 -16.53 33.29
C GLY A 201 -1.19 -17.28 32.45
N GLU A 202 -2.48 -16.96 32.60
CA GLU A 202 -3.52 -17.39 31.67
C GLU A 202 -3.76 -16.31 30.62
N ASN A 203 -3.99 -16.76 29.37
CA ASN A 203 -4.40 -15.91 28.27
C ASN A 203 -5.93 -15.85 28.17
N LEU A 204 -6.45 -14.82 27.54
CA LEU A 204 -7.86 -14.75 27.17
C LEU A 204 -8.06 -15.37 25.80
N THR A 205 -8.99 -16.32 25.73
CA THR A 205 -9.41 -17.01 24.51
C THR A 205 -10.88 -16.79 24.28
N PHE A 206 -11.31 -16.80 23.03
CA PHE A 206 -12.68 -16.52 22.63
C PHE A 206 -13.24 -17.65 21.78
N ALA A 207 -14.57 -17.83 21.84
CA ALA A 207 -15.24 -18.72 20.90
C ALA A 207 -14.96 -18.26 19.46
N ASN A 208 -14.90 -19.22 18.53
CA ASN A 208 -14.58 -18.95 17.13
C ASN A 208 -15.80 -19.17 16.24
N ARG A 209 -16.12 -18.20 15.38
CA ARG A 209 -17.18 -18.29 14.37
C ARG A 209 -16.56 -18.32 12.98
N ARG A 210 -16.74 -19.43 12.29
CA ARG A 210 -16.28 -19.61 10.92
C ARG A 210 -17.17 -18.87 9.92
N PRO A 211 -16.63 -18.44 8.78
CA PRO A 211 -17.44 -17.87 7.70
C PRO A 211 -18.51 -18.86 7.23
N ASP A 212 -19.68 -18.37 6.96
CA ASP A 212 -20.81 -19.09 6.38
C ASP A 212 -21.16 -18.52 5.00
N GLU A 213 -22.28 -18.96 4.40
CA GLU A 213 -22.69 -18.53 3.06
C GLU A 213 -23.05 -17.04 2.95
N ASP A 214 -23.27 -16.37 4.10
CA ASP A 214 -23.61 -14.94 4.19
C ASP A 214 -22.37 -14.07 4.49
N ALA A 215 -21.17 -14.68 4.64
CA ALA A 215 -19.95 -13.96 4.91
C ALA A 215 -19.52 -13.10 3.70
N VAL A 216 -19.25 -11.82 3.95
CA VAL A 216 -18.82 -10.87 2.94
C VAL A 216 -17.45 -10.28 3.33
N ALA A 217 -16.54 -10.21 2.38
CA ALA A 217 -15.28 -9.51 2.57
C ALA A 217 -15.09 -8.45 1.49
N ASP A 218 -14.51 -7.32 1.87
CA ASP A 218 -14.04 -6.35 0.91
C ASP A 218 -12.68 -6.82 0.35
N GLU A 219 -12.65 -7.06 -0.94
CA GLU A 219 -11.44 -7.20 -1.71
C GLU A 219 -11.24 -5.94 -2.54
N GLY A 220 -10.02 -5.50 -2.68
CA GLY A 220 -9.71 -4.29 -3.42
C GLY A 220 -8.29 -4.30 -3.95
N TRP A 221 -7.85 -3.13 -4.35
CA TRP A 221 -6.54 -2.92 -4.94
C TRP A 221 -5.85 -1.72 -4.32
N VAL A 222 -4.53 -1.76 -4.34
CA VAL A 222 -3.73 -0.56 -4.07
C VAL A 222 -3.77 0.33 -5.29
N GLN A 223 -4.48 1.45 -5.17
CA GLN A 223 -4.44 2.49 -6.19
C GLN A 223 -3.22 3.37 -5.97
N SER A 224 -2.37 3.50 -6.98
CA SER A 224 -1.12 4.24 -6.91
C SER A 224 -1.06 5.39 -7.91
N PHE A 225 -0.31 6.44 -7.57
CA PHE A 225 -0.23 7.68 -8.35
C PHE A 225 1.22 8.13 -8.50
N VAL A 226 1.63 8.38 -9.74
CA VAL A 226 2.91 8.98 -10.08
C VAL A 226 2.66 10.15 -11.03
N ASP A 227 3.29 11.29 -10.79
CA ASP A 227 3.13 12.51 -11.59
C ASP A 227 4.47 13.07 -12.04
N SER A 228 4.45 13.79 -13.14
CA SER A 228 5.57 14.55 -13.67
C SER A 228 5.06 15.85 -14.33
N GLN A 229 5.95 16.62 -14.93
CA GLN A 229 5.56 17.83 -15.66
C GLN A 229 4.78 17.54 -16.97
N ILE A 230 4.96 16.35 -17.56
CA ILE A 230 4.40 16.02 -18.89
C ILE A 230 3.27 15.02 -18.83
N ALA A 231 3.25 14.14 -17.84
CA ALA A 231 2.29 13.06 -17.71
C ALA A 231 2.11 12.63 -16.27
N SER A 232 1.01 11.95 -15.99
CA SER A 232 0.78 11.23 -14.75
C SER A 232 0.26 9.82 -15.02
N THR A 233 0.44 8.93 -14.07
CA THR A 233 -0.09 7.56 -14.13
C THR A 233 -0.89 7.25 -12.87
N THR A 234 -2.06 6.65 -13.09
CA THR A 234 -2.89 6.05 -12.06
C THR A 234 -2.99 4.56 -12.34
N ARG A 235 -2.65 3.73 -11.36
CA ARG A 235 -2.91 2.27 -11.40
C ARG A 235 -3.98 1.93 -10.41
N ASP A 236 -4.93 1.12 -10.85
CA ASP A 236 -6.08 0.70 -10.06
C ASP A 236 -6.52 -0.70 -10.51
N GLY A 237 -6.19 -1.69 -9.74
CA GLY A 237 -6.41 -3.08 -10.09
C GLY A 237 -5.56 -3.52 -11.28
N ASP A 238 -6.22 -4.10 -12.28
CA ASP A 238 -5.63 -4.51 -13.55
C ASP A 238 -5.58 -3.38 -14.58
N ARG A 239 -6.04 -2.18 -14.21
CA ARG A 239 -6.16 -1.04 -15.11
C ARG A 239 -5.11 0.02 -14.83
N GLU A 240 -4.49 0.49 -15.91
CA GLU A 240 -3.60 1.64 -15.86
C GLU A 240 -4.14 2.78 -16.73
N ILE A 241 -4.05 4.00 -16.22
CA ILE A 241 -4.41 5.22 -16.93
C ILE A 241 -3.18 6.12 -16.98
N ILE A 242 -2.66 6.35 -18.18
CA ILE A 242 -1.61 7.35 -18.42
C ILE A 242 -2.27 8.62 -18.93
N SER A 243 -2.09 9.72 -18.21
CA SER A 243 -2.66 11.03 -18.57
C SER A 243 -1.56 11.94 -19.10
N LEU A 244 -1.62 12.34 -20.36
CA LEU A 244 -0.73 13.34 -20.95
C LEU A 244 -1.31 14.74 -20.75
N HIS A 245 -0.52 15.67 -20.23
CA HIS A 245 -0.95 17.04 -19.96
C HIS A 245 -1.09 17.82 -21.28
N SER A 246 -2.31 18.29 -21.60
CA SER A 246 -2.60 18.92 -22.89
C SER A 246 -1.82 20.21 -23.15
N ASP A 247 -1.39 20.92 -22.12
CA ASP A 247 -0.60 22.16 -22.28
C ASP A 247 0.79 21.90 -22.87
N VAL A 248 1.29 20.68 -22.71
CA VAL A 248 2.51 20.21 -23.40
C VAL A 248 2.20 19.73 -24.80
N MET A 249 0.98 19.20 -25.02
CA MET A 249 0.58 18.51 -26.24
C MET A 249 0.10 19.45 -27.33
N PHE A 250 -0.72 20.45 -27.01
CA PHE A 250 -1.44 21.25 -28.00
C PHE A 250 -1.22 22.74 -27.79
N ALA A 251 -1.22 23.50 -28.89
CA ALA A 251 -1.34 24.94 -28.81
C ALA A 251 -2.71 25.34 -28.25
N PHE A 252 -2.79 26.55 -27.68
CA PHE A 252 -4.06 27.06 -27.15
C PHE A 252 -5.17 27.00 -28.20
N ASP A 253 -6.31 26.44 -27.81
CA ASP A 253 -7.51 26.32 -28.65
C ASP A 253 -7.29 25.51 -29.97
N SER A 254 -6.42 24.50 -29.90
CA SER A 254 -6.06 23.64 -31.05
C SER A 254 -6.09 22.16 -30.66
N SER A 255 -6.26 21.32 -31.66
CA SER A 255 -6.02 19.88 -31.63
C SER A 255 -4.76 19.46 -32.41
N ASP A 256 -4.01 20.41 -32.98
CA ASP A 256 -2.74 20.11 -33.65
C ASP A 256 -1.64 19.90 -32.61
N LEU A 257 -0.90 18.78 -32.72
CA LEU A 257 0.22 18.48 -31.86
C LEU A 257 1.40 19.42 -32.13
N THR A 258 2.12 19.79 -31.07
CA THR A 258 3.42 20.45 -31.19
C THR A 258 4.49 19.40 -31.54
N PRO A 259 5.66 19.79 -32.10
CA PRO A 259 6.76 18.84 -32.31
C PRO A 259 7.24 18.15 -31.03
N GLU A 260 7.19 18.86 -29.90
CA GLU A 260 7.52 18.33 -28.58
C GLU A 260 6.47 17.30 -28.12
N ALA A 261 5.20 17.54 -28.44
CA ALA A 261 4.10 16.62 -28.16
C ALA A 261 4.19 15.32 -28.96
N GLU A 262 4.64 15.39 -30.22
CA GLU A 262 4.86 14.18 -31.03
C GLU A 262 5.87 13.24 -30.35
N GLU A 263 6.91 13.79 -29.72
CA GLU A 263 7.89 13.00 -28.96
C GLU A 263 7.27 12.36 -27.71
N VAL A 264 6.42 13.09 -26.98
CA VAL A 264 5.70 12.56 -25.81
C VAL A 264 4.78 11.40 -26.21
N VAL A 265 4.08 11.50 -27.36
CA VAL A 265 3.24 10.39 -27.87
C VAL A 265 4.09 9.19 -28.28
N ARG A 266 5.28 9.38 -28.87
CA ARG A 266 6.20 8.26 -29.18
C ARG A 266 6.66 7.55 -27.91
N ARG A 267 7.02 8.31 -26.88
CA ARG A 267 7.35 7.73 -25.57
C ARG A 267 6.17 6.98 -24.94
N ALA A 268 4.95 7.54 -25.08
CA ALA A 268 3.74 6.83 -24.68
C ALA A 268 3.55 5.52 -25.47
N ALA A 269 3.83 5.51 -26.77
CA ALA A 269 3.76 4.30 -27.59
C ALA A 269 4.73 3.21 -27.11
N THR A 270 5.98 3.58 -26.77
CA THR A 270 6.97 2.64 -26.21
C THR A 270 6.45 2.06 -24.89
N THR A 271 5.96 2.91 -23.99
CA THR A 271 5.39 2.51 -22.70
C THR A 271 4.19 1.57 -22.86
N LEU A 272 3.24 1.93 -23.73
CA LEU A 272 2.03 1.12 -23.99
C LEU A 272 2.39 -0.23 -24.60
N ALA A 273 3.38 -0.28 -25.50
CA ALA A 273 3.83 -1.54 -26.11
C ALA A 273 4.44 -2.50 -25.09
N ALA A 274 5.04 -1.97 -24.02
CA ALA A 274 5.63 -2.76 -22.94
C ALA A 274 4.60 -3.19 -21.87
N ASN A 275 3.55 -2.39 -21.65
CA ASN A 275 2.68 -2.54 -20.48
C ASN A 275 1.28 -3.11 -20.77
N VAL A 276 0.77 -2.99 -22.01
CA VAL A 276 -0.58 -3.44 -22.36
C VAL A 276 -0.66 -4.97 -22.35
N ASP A 277 -1.69 -5.52 -21.68
CA ASP A 277 -1.94 -6.95 -21.65
C ASP A 277 -2.14 -7.51 -23.07
N PRO A 278 -1.33 -8.47 -23.52
CA PRO A 278 -1.46 -9.07 -24.84
C PRO A 278 -2.78 -9.83 -25.04
N ASP A 279 -3.43 -10.25 -23.96
CA ASP A 279 -4.73 -10.93 -24.01
C ASP A 279 -5.91 -9.94 -24.11
N ASP A 280 -5.73 -8.67 -23.68
CA ASP A 280 -6.65 -7.55 -23.92
C ASP A 280 -5.91 -6.34 -24.49
N PRO A 281 -5.55 -6.34 -25.77
CA PRO A 281 -4.76 -5.27 -26.40
C PRO A 281 -5.59 -4.02 -26.74
N THR A 282 -6.59 -3.70 -25.92
CA THR A 282 -7.46 -2.54 -26.13
C THR A 282 -6.94 -1.33 -25.37
N ILE A 283 -6.71 -0.22 -26.10
CA ILE A 283 -6.32 1.06 -25.53
C ILE A 283 -7.42 2.07 -25.84
N THR A 284 -8.08 2.60 -24.82
CA THR A 284 -9.05 3.68 -24.94
C THR A 284 -8.36 5.03 -24.78
N ILE A 285 -8.47 5.90 -25.78
CA ILE A 285 -7.86 7.23 -25.80
C ILE A 285 -8.95 8.25 -25.50
N ILE A 286 -8.85 8.94 -24.37
CA ILE A 286 -9.91 9.80 -23.84
C ILE A 286 -9.43 11.24 -23.77
N GLY A 287 -10.10 12.15 -24.46
CA GLY A 287 -9.80 13.58 -24.41
C GLY A 287 -10.63 14.30 -23.36
N HIS A 288 -10.00 15.23 -22.64
CA HIS A 288 -10.64 16.09 -21.65
C HIS A 288 -10.29 17.57 -21.84
N THR A 289 -11.15 18.46 -21.37
CA THR A 289 -10.95 19.91 -21.36
C THR A 289 -11.11 20.47 -19.95
N ASP A 290 -10.73 21.71 -19.76
CA ASP A 290 -11.14 22.48 -18.59
C ASP A 290 -12.61 22.94 -18.69
N GLY A 291 -13.09 23.61 -17.64
CA GLY A 291 -14.46 24.12 -17.56
C GLY A 291 -14.72 25.41 -18.32
N ILE A 292 -13.77 25.90 -19.15
CA ILE A 292 -13.94 27.12 -19.92
C ILE A 292 -14.58 26.81 -21.28
N GLY A 293 -15.64 27.54 -21.64
CA GLY A 293 -16.34 27.37 -22.92
C GLY A 293 -17.73 26.76 -22.74
N THR A 294 -18.30 26.29 -23.85
CA THR A 294 -19.60 25.59 -23.85
C THR A 294 -19.36 24.08 -23.84
N ALA A 295 -20.25 23.30 -23.21
CA ALA A 295 -20.16 21.84 -23.20
C ALA A 295 -19.98 21.27 -24.62
N SER A 296 -20.84 21.67 -25.57
CA SER A 296 -20.75 21.16 -26.95
C SER A 296 -19.47 21.52 -27.71
N TYR A 297 -18.81 22.62 -27.33
CA TYR A 297 -17.50 22.96 -27.85
C TYR A 297 -16.42 22.08 -27.24
N ASN A 298 -16.45 21.94 -25.94
CA ASN A 298 -15.49 21.10 -25.19
C ASN A 298 -15.61 19.61 -25.56
N ASP A 299 -16.85 19.11 -25.79
CA ASP A 299 -17.08 17.76 -26.30
C ASP A 299 -16.39 17.55 -27.67
N ALA A 300 -16.59 18.46 -28.60
CA ALA A 300 -15.97 18.37 -29.91
C ALA A 300 -14.44 18.47 -29.84
N LEU A 301 -13.90 19.45 -29.09
CA LEU A 301 -12.46 19.65 -28.93
C LEU A 301 -11.78 18.45 -28.28
N SER A 302 -12.42 17.82 -27.29
CA SER A 302 -11.87 16.64 -26.62
C SER A 302 -11.79 15.44 -27.56
N VAL A 303 -12.81 15.21 -28.40
CA VAL A 303 -12.78 14.17 -29.45
C VAL A 303 -11.68 14.44 -30.45
N ASP A 304 -11.60 15.67 -30.99
CA ASP A 304 -10.61 16.05 -32.01
C ASP A 304 -9.16 15.84 -31.48
N ARG A 305 -8.90 16.15 -30.21
CA ARG A 305 -7.60 15.92 -29.57
C ARG A 305 -7.28 14.44 -29.41
N ALA A 306 -8.24 13.65 -28.96
CA ALA A 306 -8.07 12.21 -28.81
C ALA A 306 -7.85 11.53 -30.18
N GLU A 307 -8.56 11.96 -31.23
CA GLU A 307 -8.35 11.45 -32.58
C GLU A 307 -6.94 11.77 -33.11
N THR A 308 -6.45 12.99 -32.88
CA THR A 308 -5.11 13.40 -33.34
C THR A 308 -4.04 12.57 -32.65
N VAL A 309 -4.17 12.32 -31.32
CA VAL A 309 -3.25 11.47 -30.58
C VAL A 309 -3.33 10.01 -31.03
N ARG A 310 -4.55 9.49 -31.26
CA ARG A 310 -4.77 8.14 -31.80
C ARG A 310 -4.07 7.93 -33.14
N ASP A 311 -4.17 8.90 -34.05
CA ASP A 311 -3.61 8.76 -35.39
C ASP A 311 -2.08 8.64 -35.32
N LEU A 312 -1.40 9.45 -34.51
CA LEU A 312 0.04 9.33 -34.29
C LEU A 312 0.39 8.05 -33.56
N LEU A 313 -0.34 7.70 -32.50
CA LEU A 313 -0.10 6.46 -31.75
C LEU A 313 -0.21 5.23 -32.66
N ALA A 314 -1.21 5.19 -33.56
CA ALA A 314 -1.39 4.09 -34.50
C ALA A 314 -0.21 3.90 -35.48
N GLU A 315 0.49 5.00 -35.84
CA GLU A 315 1.71 4.93 -36.65
C GLU A 315 2.89 4.33 -35.89
N GLU A 316 2.99 4.60 -34.58
CA GLU A 316 4.13 4.20 -33.73
C GLU A 316 3.97 2.80 -33.12
N ILE A 317 2.77 2.46 -32.59
CA ILE A 317 2.56 1.20 -31.84
C ILE A 317 2.27 0.00 -32.76
N GLY A 318 1.88 0.25 -34.02
CA GLY A 318 1.61 -0.80 -34.99
C GLY A 318 0.18 -1.39 -34.90
N SER A 319 -0.05 -2.52 -35.61
CA SER A 319 -1.39 -3.07 -35.84
C SER A 319 -1.84 -4.13 -34.84
N GLY A 320 -1.09 -4.35 -33.78
CA GLY A 320 -1.39 -5.35 -32.76
C GLY A 320 -2.48 -4.92 -31.75
N TYR A 321 -2.85 -3.65 -31.75
CA TYR A 321 -3.69 -3.03 -30.73
C TYR A 321 -5.03 -2.56 -31.31
N THR A 322 -6.05 -2.53 -30.45
CA THR A 322 -7.35 -1.93 -30.73
C THR A 322 -7.38 -0.54 -30.10
N LEU A 323 -7.46 0.52 -30.92
CA LEU A 323 -7.49 1.89 -30.45
C LEU A 323 -8.92 2.44 -30.49
N GLU A 324 -9.49 2.74 -29.34
CA GLU A 324 -10.81 3.34 -29.18
C GLU A 324 -10.67 4.82 -28.80
N VAL A 325 -11.58 5.68 -29.27
CA VAL A 325 -11.54 7.12 -29.00
C VAL A 325 -12.81 7.58 -28.31
N GLU A 326 -12.64 8.33 -27.23
CA GLU A 326 -13.71 9.00 -26.52
C GLU A 326 -13.37 10.48 -26.26
N GLY A 327 -14.40 11.35 -26.24
CA GLY A 327 -14.30 12.71 -25.75
C GLY A 327 -15.22 12.88 -24.55
N ARG A 328 -14.69 13.37 -23.45
CA ARG A 328 -15.43 13.62 -22.20
C ARG A 328 -15.63 15.11 -21.93
N GLY A 329 -15.09 15.98 -22.80
CA GLY A 329 -15.20 17.41 -22.59
C GLY A 329 -14.76 17.82 -21.20
N MET A 330 -15.61 18.57 -20.50
CA MET A 330 -15.39 19.07 -19.15
C MET A 330 -16.11 18.27 -18.06
N ASP A 331 -16.71 17.11 -18.39
CA ASP A 331 -17.61 16.39 -17.48
C ASP A 331 -16.88 15.57 -16.41
N GLU A 332 -15.61 15.24 -16.65
CA GLU A 332 -14.79 14.45 -15.72
C GLU A 332 -13.53 15.21 -15.29
N PRO A 333 -13.65 16.28 -14.49
CA PRO A 333 -12.51 17.05 -14.02
C PRO A 333 -11.74 16.24 -12.95
N ILE A 334 -10.40 16.22 -13.06
CA ILE A 334 -9.51 15.64 -12.03
C ILE A 334 -9.03 16.67 -11.01
N ALA A 335 -9.27 17.95 -11.26
CA ALA A 335 -8.97 19.01 -10.32
C ALA A 335 -10.14 19.99 -10.23
N ARG A 336 -10.46 20.41 -9.00
CA ARG A 336 -11.58 21.32 -8.76
C ARG A 336 -11.22 22.74 -9.17
N GLU A 337 -11.97 23.30 -10.15
CA GLU A 337 -11.87 24.69 -10.57
C GLU A 337 -12.67 25.63 -9.65
N GLY A 338 -12.34 26.91 -9.64
CA GLY A 338 -13.04 27.94 -8.86
C GLY A 338 -12.30 28.39 -7.59
N GLY A 339 -11.02 28.05 -7.46
CA GLY A 339 -10.14 28.41 -6.33
C GLY A 339 -9.01 29.36 -6.69
N PRO A 340 -8.09 29.67 -5.73
CA PRO A 340 -6.95 30.54 -5.98
C PRO A 340 -5.96 29.97 -7.01
N ASP A 341 -5.92 28.67 -7.20
CA ASP A 341 -5.03 27.94 -8.10
C ASP A 341 -5.75 27.42 -9.35
N ASP A 342 -6.75 28.15 -9.81
CA ASP A 342 -7.61 27.80 -10.94
C ASP A 342 -6.84 27.40 -12.22
N GLU A 343 -5.70 28.04 -12.51
CA GLU A 343 -4.93 27.71 -13.70
C GLU A 343 -4.24 26.34 -13.57
N GLN A 344 -3.76 26.00 -12.40
CA GLN A 344 -3.19 24.66 -12.16
C GLN A 344 -4.27 23.57 -12.27
N ALA A 345 -5.46 23.83 -11.69
CA ALA A 345 -6.60 22.92 -11.79
C ALA A 345 -7.02 22.73 -13.26
N ARG A 346 -7.14 23.82 -14.03
CA ARG A 346 -7.47 23.76 -15.45
C ARG A 346 -6.40 23.03 -16.26
N ALA A 347 -5.12 23.30 -16.00
CA ALA A 347 -4.02 22.62 -16.69
C ALA A 347 -4.08 21.10 -16.53
N ARG A 348 -4.46 20.63 -15.35
CA ARG A 348 -4.66 19.19 -15.07
C ARG A 348 -5.90 18.62 -15.74
N ASN A 349 -6.99 19.39 -15.77
CA ASN A 349 -8.22 18.97 -16.45
C ASN A 349 -8.03 18.87 -17.96
N ARG A 350 -7.18 19.72 -18.56
CA ARG A 350 -6.79 19.62 -19.97
C ARG A 350 -5.79 18.48 -20.14
N ARG A 351 -6.27 17.30 -20.55
CA ARG A 351 -5.45 16.10 -20.69
C ARG A 351 -5.98 15.17 -21.78
N VAL A 352 -5.12 14.25 -22.22
CA VAL A 352 -5.50 13.06 -22.99
C VAL A 352 -5.05 11.83 -22.23
N GLU A 353 -5.95 10.90 -21.99
CA GLU A 353 -5.71 9.67 -21.25
C GLU A 353 -5.60 8.48 -22.19
N PHE A 354 -4.72 7.52 -21.84
CA PHE A 354 -4.69 6.16 -22.33
C PHE A 354 -5.12 5.24 -21.21
N SER A 355 -6.27 4.60 -21.35
CA SER A 355 -6.80 3.63 -20.39
C SER A 355 -6.72 2.24 -20.99
N TYR A 356 -6.10 1.30 -20.29
CA TYR A 356 -5.87 -0.07 -20.75
C TYR A 356 -5.75 -1.05 -19.59
N VAL A 357 -5.94 -2.35 -19.88
CA VAL A 357 -5.56 -3.42 -18.96
C VAL A 357 -4.05 -3.63 -19.09
N TYR A 358 -3.33 -3.60 -17.98
CA TYR A 358 -1.89 -3.76 -18.02
C TYR A 358 -1.49 -5.22 -17.74
N ASP A 359 -0.43 -5.67 -18.41
CA ASP A 359 0.16 -6.97 -18.17
C ASP A 359 0.86 -7.00 -16.80
N ALA A 360 0.27 -7.73 -15.84
CA ALA A 360 0.83 -7.87 -14.51
C ALA A 360 2.18 -8.61 -14.50
N SER A 361 2.48 -9.36 -15.56
CA SER A 361 3.76 -10.06 -15.74
C SER A 361 4.84 -9.18 -16.39
N SER A 362 4.45 -8.05 -17.01
CA SER A 362 5.40 -7.08 -17.54
C SER A 362 6.04 -6.29 -16.41
N GLY A 363 7.34 -6.06 -16.47
CA GLY A 363 8.07 -5.24 -15.49
C GLY A 363 8.61 -5.99 -14.28
N ALA A 364 8.64 -7.29 -14.33
CA ALA A 364 9.25 -8.15 -13.32
C ALA A 364 10.68 -8.60 -13.73
N SER A 365 11.49 -7.73 -14.33
CA SER A 365 12.89 -8.04 -14.66
C SER A 365 13.83 -7.08 -13.93
N GLU A 366 14.80 -7.60 -13.18
CA GLU A 366 15.87 -6.83 -12.52
C GLU A 366 16.82 -6.10 -13.50
N GLU A 367 16.69 -6.29 -14.81
CA GLU A 367 17.57 -5.74 -15.84
C GLU A 367 16.92 -4.61 -16.66
N GLU A 368 15.71 -4.16 -16.33
CA GLU A 368 15.19 -2.98 -17.02
C GLU A 368 15.88 -1.71 -16.48
N GLU A 369 17.01 -1.38 -17.14
CA GLU A 369 17.56 -0.03 -17.14
C GLU A 369 16.40 0.97 -17.41
N TYR A 370 16.41 2.08 -16.72
CA TYR A 370 15.50 3.20 -17.00
C TYR A 370 15.46 3.46 -18.51
N ASP A 371 14.35 3.14 -19.14
CA ASP A 371 14.16 3.38 -20.57
C ASP A 371 13.89 4.86 -20.79
N GLU A 372 14.91 5.60 -21.25
CA GLU A 372 14.80 7.03 -21.58
C GLU A 372 13.76 7.29 -22.67
N ASP A 373 13.44 6.28 -23.49
CA ASP A 373 12.46 6.34 -24.57
C ASP A 373 11.02 6.05 -24.07
N ALA A 374 10.82 5.62 -22.80
CA ALA A 374 9.53 5.41 -22.17
C ALA A 374 9.08 6.61 -21.30
N LEU A 375 7.80 6.61 -20.92
CA LEU A 375 7.28 7.57 -19.93
C LEU A 375 7.62 7.08 -18.51
N GLY A 376 8.56 7.74 -17.85
CA GLY A 376 9.01 7.36 -16.51
C GLY A 376 7.91 7.22 -15.45
N VAL A 377 6.78 7.94 -15.62
CA VAL A 377 5.61 7.85 -14.73
C VAL A 377 4.94 6.47 -14.75
N ALA A 378 5.05 5.74 -15.85
CA ALA A 378 4.37 4.47 -16.07
C ALA A 378 5.31 3.26 -16.00
N GLN A 379 6.60 3.48 -15.72
CA GLN A 379 7.52 2.37 -15.48
C GLN A 379 7.13 1.63 -14.20
N ARG A 380 6.97 0.33 -14.32
CA ARG A 380 6.68 -0.54 -13.19
C ARG A 380 7.97 -1.16 -12.69
N ASN A 381 8.25 -0.93 -11.43
CA ASN A 381 9.44 -1.43 -10.78
C ASN A 381 9.02 -2.38 -9.66
N VAL A 382 8.85 -3.65 -9.99
CA VAL A 382 8.52 -4.69 -9.02
C VAL A 382 9.81 -5.38 -8.60
N THR A 383 10.06 -5.38 -7.31
CA THR A 383 11.19 -6.09 -6.69
C THR A 383 10.66 -7.26 -5.87
N TRP A 384 11.56 -8.00 -5.23
CA TRP A 384 11.16 -8.98 -4.24
C TRP A 384 10.40 -8.29 -3.09
N PRO A 385 9.39 -8.96 -2.50
CA PRO A 385 8.79 -8.50 -1.26
C PRO A 385 9.84 -8.37 -0.16
N ALA A 386 9.70 -7.35 0.68
CA ALA A 386 10.61 -7.14 1.79
C ALA A 386 10.52 -8.29 2.81
N PRO A 387 11.65 -8.78 3.33
CA PRO A 387 11.62 -9.69 4.46
C PRO A 387 11.08 -8.97 5.70
N TYR A 388 10.53 -9.74 6.63
CA TYR A 388 10.09 -9.19 7.90
C TYR A 388 11.24 -8.59 8.70
N THR A 389 10.98 -7.42 9.28
CA THR A 389 11.80 -6.86 10.36
C THR A 389 10.91 -6.12 11.36
N ASP A 390 11.27 -6.18 12.63
CA ASP A 390 10.70 -5.38 13.72
C ASP A 390 11.48 -4.08 13.95
N ASP A 391 12.66 -3.95 13.33
CA ASP A 391 13.52 -2.76 13.42
C ASP A 391 13.31 -1.86 12.19
N PRO A 392 12.77 -0.65 12.35
CA PRO A 392 12.64 0.30 11.24
C PRO A 392 13.99 0.88 10.78
N GLY A 393 15.09 0.55 11.46
CA GLY A 393 16.41 1.09 11.22
C GLY A 393 16.72 2.33 12.06
N SER A 394 17.81 3.00 11.72
CA SER A 394 18.17 4.26 12.39
C SER A 394 17.44 5.44 11.77
N VAL A 395 17.05 6.40 12.59
CA VAL A 395 16.50 7.68 12.13
C VAL A 395 17.47 8.34 11.15
N VAL A 396 17.02 8.56 9.92
CA VAL A 396 17.80 9.22 8.85
C VAL A 396 17.85 10.72 9.08
N THR A 397 16.70 11.30 9.38
CA THR A 397 16.54 12.74 9.61
C THR A 397 15.32 13.02 10.48
N SER A 398 15.24 14.23 11.01
CA SER A 398 14.12 14.68 11.83
C SER A 398 13.72 16.10 11.50
N GLY A 399 12.42 16.40 11.63
CA GLY A 399 11.85 17.74 11.57
C GLY A 399 11.08 18.06 12.84
N GLU A 400 10.85 19.33 13.12
CA GLU A 400 10.04 19.77 14.26
C GLU A 400 9.05 20.85 13.84
N LEU A 401 7.80 20.69 14.26
CA LEU A 401 6.72 21.63 14.00
C LEU A 401 5.81 21.71 15.23
N ASP A 402 5.64 22.93 15.78
CA ASP A 402 4.67 23.22 16.85
C ASP A 402 4.72 22.26 18.06
N GLY A 403 5.94 21.83 18.46
CA GLY A 403 6.13 20.88 19.56
C GLY A 403 5.87 19.42 19.19
N VAL A 404 5.83 19.10 17.90
CA VAL A 404 5.81 17.74 17.40
C VAL A 404 7.06 17.49 16.56
N ARG A 405 7.82 16.45 16.92
CA ARG A 405 8.97 15.97 16.15
C ARG A 405 8.54 14.85 15.22
N LEU A 406 8.90 14.98 13.96
CA LEU A 406 8.84 13.93 12.96
C LEU A 406 10.23 13.28 12.84
N ASP A 407 10.33 11.98 13.07
CA ASP A 407 11.50 11.18 12.75
C ASP A 407 11.20 10.38 11.47
N VAL A 408 12.17 10.36 10.54
CA VAL A 408 12.08 9.69 9.24
C VAL A 408 13.06 8.52 9.23
N TYR A 409 12.57 7.34 8.90
CA TYR A 409 13.37 6.11 8.75
C TYR A 409 13.68 5.83 7.28
N PRO A 410 14.60 4.91 6.98
CA PRO A 410 14.83 4.46 5.61
C PRO A 410 13.53 3.97 4.97
N LEU A 411 13.37 4.28 3.68
CA LEU A 411 12.27 3.74 2.89
C LEU A 411 12.58 2.27 2.56
N ARG A 412 11.58 1.39 2.64
CA ARG A 412 11.75 -0.03 2.37
C ARG A 412 10.99 -0.44 1.12
N ARG A 413 11.68 -1.08 0.17
CA ARG A 413 11.04 -1.69 -1.00
C ARG A 413 10.25 -2.93 -0.57
N ASP A 414 9.06 -3.09 -1.13
CA ASP A 414 8.17 -4.21 -0.86
C ASP A 414 7.33 -4.50 -2.11
N GLY A 415 7.86 -5.34 -2.98
CA GLY A 415 7.24 -5.65 -4.26
C GLY A 415 7.14 -4.44 -5.18
N ALA A 416 5.93 -4.09 -5.57
CA ALA A 416 5.60 -2.93 -6.42
C ALA A 416 5.56 -1.60 -5.64
N TYR A 417 5.87 -1.62 -4.33
CA TYR A 417 5.69 -0.49 -3.43
C TYR A 417 6.95 -0.14 -2.67
N VAL A 418 6.92 1.04 -2.07
CA VAL A 418 7.87 1.48 -1.05
C VAL A 418 7.07 1.87 0.19
N ILE A 419 7.50 1.33 1.32
CA ILE A 419 6.93 1.61 2.62
C ILE A 419 7.79 2.68 3.30
N GLY A 420 7.19 3.82 3.63
CA GLY A 420 7.77 4.84 4.49
C GLY A 420 7.30 4.64 5.93
N THR A 421 8.24 4.42 6.84
CA THR A 421 7.98 4.43 8.28
C THR A 421 8.39 5.78 8.86
N PHE A 422 7.51 6.33 9.69
CA PHE A 422 7.68 7.63 10.34
C PHE A 422 7.32 7.51 11.80
N ALA A 423 7.92 8.35 12.66
CA ALA A 423 7.50 8.46 14.04
C ALA A 423 7.19 9.91 14.39
N LEU A 424 6.04 10.14 15.02
CA LEU A 424 5.67 11.43 15.59
C LEU A 424 5.81 11.41 17.10
N THR A 425 6.60 12.32 17.64
CA THR A 425 6.76 12.51 19.10
C THR A 425 6.20 13.85 19.50
N ASN A 426 5.25 13.87 20.45
CA ASN A 426 4.84 15.13 21.08
C ASN A 426 5.91 15.54 22.09
N THR A 427 6.70 16.57 21.74
CA THR A 427 7.78 17.14 22.57
C THR A 427 7.28 18.26 23.49
N GLY A 428 5.99 18.64 23.38
CA GLY A 428 5.34 19.65 24.21
C GLY A 428 4.81 19.08 25.53
N ASP A 429 4.22 19.96 26.34
CA ASP A 429 3.67 19.63 27.66
C ASP A 429 2.15 19.33 27.63
N GLU A 430 1.48 19.58 26.51
CA GLU A 430 0.03 19.42 26.35
C GLU A 430 -0.28 18.45 25.20
N PRO A 431 -1.40 17.67 25.29
CA PRO A 431 -1.85 16.86 24.18
C PRO A 431 -2.12 17.69 22.92
N THR A 432 -1.70 17.20 21.74
CA THR A 432 -1.85 17.93 20.48
C THR A 432 -2.19 17.03 19.31
N ILE A 433 -2.91 17.57 18.32
CA ILE A 433 -3.07 16.98 17.00
C ILE A 433 -2.28 17.88 16.03
N PRO A 434 -1.19 17.40 15.41
CA PRO A 434 -0.44 18.21 14.48
C PRO A 434 -1.25 18.54 13.22
N ASP A 435 -1.14 19.75 12.69
CA ASP A 435 -1.63 20.06 11.34
C ASP A 435 -0.59 19.56 10.33
N LEU A 436 -0.80 18.37 9.78
CA LEU A 436 0.09 17.76 8.79
C LEU A 436 -0.06 18.37 7.39
N GLY A 437 -0.91 19.38 7.25
CA GLY A 437 -1.25 19.92 5.96
C GLY A 437 -2.13 18.95 5.16
N GLY A 438 -2.24 19.21 3.88
CA GLY A 438 -2.90 18.34 2.90
C GLY A 438 -2.35 18.69 1.53
N THR A 439 -2.43 17.80 0.57
CA THR A 439 -2.30 18.19 -0.82
C THR A 439 -3.64 18.78 -1.23
N ASP A 440 -3.64 19.99 -1.80
CA ASP A 440 -4.80 20.44 -2.55
C ASP A 440 -5.02 19.40 -3.64
N ALA A 441 -6.20 18.83 -3.64
CA ALA A 441 -6.59 17.66 -4.42
C ALA A 441 -6.13 17.76 -5.88
N ILE A 442 -4.97 17.20 -6.11
CA ILE A 442 -4.33 17.16 -7.42
C ILE A 442 -5.01 16.08 -8.26
N LEU A 443 -5.63 15.12 -7.59
CA LEU A 443 -6.32 14.00 -8.19
C LEU A 443 -7.79 14.10 -7.81
N ALA A 444 -8.67 14.35 -8.76
CA ALA A 444 -10.13 14.32 -8.56
C ALA A 444 -10.55 12.90 -8.22
N GLY A 445 -11.46 12.79 -7.27
CA GLY A 445 -11.74 11.51 -6.65
C GLY A 445 -10.58 11.04 -5.78
N GLY A 446 -9.54 11.86 -5.70
CA GLY A 446 -8.46 11.72 -4.76
C GLY A 446 -9.06 11.90 -3.38
N PRO A 447 -8.83 10.94 -2.60
CA PRO A 447 -9.67 10.59 -1.51
C PRO A 447 -9.30 11.33 -0.26
N GLU A 448 -10.03 10.98 0.76
CA GLU A 448 -9.82 11.40 2.13
C GLU A 448 -8.36 11.31 2.61
N GLN A 449 -7.57 10.41 2.04
CA GLN A 449 -6.14 10.26 2.39
C GLN A 449 -5.30 11.54 2.19
N PHE A 450 -5.71 12.43 1.29
CA PHE A 450 -5.05 13.71 1.09
C PHE A 450 -5.62 14.81 1.99
N ASN A 451 -6.56 14.46 2.87
CA ASN A 451 -7.14 15.38 3.83
C ASN A 451 -6.12 15.75 4.92
N LYS A 452 -6.40 16.87 5.57
CA LYS A 452 -5.65 17.32 6.74
C LYS A 452 -5.72 16.27 7.86
N GLY A 453 -4.61 16.09 8.56
CA GLY A 453 -4.53 15.19 9.70
C GLY A 453 -4.10 13.75 9.35
N THR A 454 -3.75 13.50 8.09
CA THR A 454 -3.19 12.21 7.67
C THR A 454 -1.80 12.40 7.04
N LEU A 455 -1.05 11.31 6.88
CA LEU A 455 0.19 11.31 6.10
C LEU A 455 -0.05 11.44 4.59
N GLY A 456 -1.28 11.49 4.13
CA GLY A 456 -1.64 11.55 2.70
C GLY A 456 -1.10 12.78 1.96
N GLY A 457 -0.70 13.82 2.70
CA GLY A 457 0.02 14.97 2.15
C GLY A 457 1.51 14.73 1.87
N PHE A 458 2.07 13.60 2.28
CA PHE A 458 3.46 13.27 2.04
C PHE A 458 3.67 12.83 0.60
N GLN A 459 4.86 13.12 0.06
CA GLN A 459 5.23 12.79 -1.31
C GLN A 459 6.69 12.36 -1.35
N LEU A 460 7.00 11.42 -2.24
CA LEU A 460 8.37 11.08 -2.58
C LEU A 460 8.72 11.71 -3.93
N LEU A 461 9.80 12.45 -3.94
CA LEU A 461 10.32 13.13 -5.11
C LEU A 461 11.55 12.40 -5.62
N GLU A 462 11.59 12.21 -6.93
CA GLU A 462 12.75 11.69 -7.66
C GLU A 462 13.32 12.84 -8.51
N PRO A 463 14.24 13.65 -7.97
CA PRO A 463 14.62 14.93 -8.58
C PRO A 463 15.27 14.77 -9.96
N GLU A 464 16.00 13.67 -10.19
CA GLU A 464 16.71 13.41 -11.45
C GLU A 464 15.74 13.23 -12.62
N ASN A 465 14.60 12.56 -12.38
CA ASN A 465 13.59 12.27 -13.39
C ASN A 465 12.36 13.18 -13.28
N GLY A 466 12.31 14.04 -12.28
CA GLY A 466 11.21 14.97 -12.04
C GLY A 466 9.89 14.28 -11.66
N LEU A 467 9.97 13.04 -11.12
CA LEU A 467 8.80 12.27 -10.73
C LEU A 467 8.38 12.59 -9.29
N VAL A 468 7.07 12.57 -9.08
CA VAL A 468 6.43 12.73 -7.77
C VAL A 468 5.54 11.52 -7.51
N ARG A 469 5.82 10.78 -6.44
CA ARG A 469 5.03 9.65 -5.99
C ARG A 469 4.17 10.06 -4.81
N TYR A 470 2.87 9.80 -4.92
CA TYR A 470 1.91 10.12 -3.87
C TYR A 470 1.64 8.89 -3.00
N VAL A 471 1.17 9.12 -1.78
CA VAL A 471 0.72 8.05 -0.91
C VAL A 471 -0.40 7.29 -1.61
N ALA A 472 -0.27 5.97 -1.70
CA ALA A 472 -1.25 5.09 -2.29
C ALA A 472 -2.52 5.00 -1.41
N GLN A 473 -3.61 4.53 -2.01
CA GLN A 473 -4.87 4.25 -1.32
C GLN A 473 -5.37 2.86 -1.69
N MET A 474 -6.33 2.39 -0.91
CA MET A 474 -7.06 1.17 -1.23
C MET A 474 -8.37 1.54 -1.97
N ASP A 475 -8.61 0.96 -3.14
CA ASP A 475 -9.90 1.01 -3.83
C ASP A 475 -10.64 -0.32 -3.70
N PHE A 476 -11.87 -0.26 -3.22
CA PHE A 476 -12.79 -1.40 -3.08
C PHE A 476 -13.95 -1.34 -4.08
N GLY A 477 -13.79 -0.55 -5.14
CA GLY A 477 -14.80 -0.33 -6.17
C GLY A 477 -15.96 0.56 -5.73
N GLU A 478 -16.78 0.98 -6.70
CA GLU A 478 -17.96 1.83 -6.48
C GLU A 478 -17.69 3.15 -5.74
N GLY A 479 -16.46 3.68 -5.87
CA GLY A 479 -16.05 4.91 -5.19
C GLY A 479 -15.78 4.73 -3.69
N ARG A 480 -15.58 3.50 -3.21
CA ARG A 480 -15.21 3.21 -1.82
C ARG A 480 -13.70 3.14 -1.69
N TYR A 481 -13.13 4.15 -1.11
CA TYR A 481 -11.69 4.25 -0.87
C TYR A 481 -11.35 4.17 0.61
N SER A 482 -10.13 3.71 0.91
CA SER A 482 -9.55 3.75 2.25
C SER A 482 -8.07 4.11 2.13
N SER A 483 -7.60 4.95 3.03
CA SER A 483 -6.23 5.44 2.99
C SER A 483 -5.22 4.37 3.42
N PHE A 484 -4.04 4.37 2.78
CA PHE A 484 -2.80 3.83 3.36
C PHE A 484 -2.03 4.89 4.16
N ALA A 485 -2.50 6.13 4.14
CA ALA A 485 -2.00 7.16 5.04
C ALA A 485 -2.73 7.05 6.37
N GLU A 486 -1.99 6.79 7.42
CA GLU A 486 -2.56 6.68 8.75
C GLU A 486 -3.10 8.03 9.23
N GLU A 487 -4.29 8.03 9.84
CA GLU A 487 -4.85 9.22 10.48
C GLU A 487 -4.13 9.48 11.81
N VAL A 488 -3.72 10.71 12.02
CA VAL A 488 -3.02 11.11 13.24
C VAL A 488 -4.01 11.70 14.23
N HIS A 489 -4.19 11.00 15.31
CA HIS A 489 -5.06 11.38 16.41
C HIS A 489 -4.32 12.23 17.47
N LEU A 490 -4.90 12.35 18.67
CA LEU A 490 -4.36 13.15 19.76
C LEU A 490 -3.07 12.53 20.34
N LEU A 491 -1.94 13.17 20.09
CA LEU A 491 -0.63 12.76 20.61
C LEU A 491 -0.47 13.22 22.06
N GLN A 492 -0.19 12.28 22.97
CA GLN A 492 0.07 12.60 24.39
C GLN A 492 1.49 13.11 24.59
N PRO A 493 1.73 14.04 25.56
CA PRO A 493 3.05 14.55 25.86
C PRO A 493 4.09 13.46 26.15
N GLY A 494 5.23 13.54 25.47
CA GLY A 494 6.36 12.62 25.64
C GLY A 494 6.21 11.27 24.93
N ASN A 495 5.06 10.95 24.34
CA ASN A 495 4.85 9.70 23.63
C ASN A 495 5.23 9.79 22.17
N THR A 496 5.69 8.66 21.63
CA THR A 496 6.06 8.48 20.22
C THR A 496 5.08 7.50 19.57
N TYR A 497 4.70 7.78 18.32
CA TYR A 497 3.72 7.04 17.55
C TYR A 497 4.31 6.71 16.18
N ASP A 498 4.43 5.41 15.90
CA ASP A 498 4.88 4.93 14.61
C ASP A 498 3.73 4.96 13.61
N LEU A 499 4.02 5.49 12.43
CA LEU A 499 3.07 5.69 11.34
C LEU A 499 3.65 5.15 10.04
N VAL A 500 2.78 4.76 9.14
CA VAL A 500 3.16 4.23 7.84
C VAL A 500 2.48 4.99 6.70
N ALA A 501 3.20 5.13 5.60
CA ALA A 501 2.62 5.50 4.31
C ALA A 501 3.22 4.61 3.22
N VAL A 502 2.38 4.19 2.28
CA VAL A 502 2.76 3.32 1.16
C VAL A 502 2.78 4.16 -0.11
N PHE A 503 3.83 4.01 -0.91
CA PHE A 503 4.00 4.72 -2.18
C PHE A 503 4.31 3.73 -3.29
N PRO A 504 4.06 4.05 -4.58
CA PRO A 504 4.55 3.24 -5.69
C PRO A 504 6.09 3.22 -5.70
N ALA A 505 6.68 2.06 -5.98
CA ALA A 505 8.13 1.90 -5.97
C ALA A 505 8.82 2.72 -7.08
N PRO A 506 9.99 3.30 -6.82
CA PRO A 506 10.85 3.89 -7.85
C PRO A 506 11.57 2.78 -8.64
N ALA A 507 12.29 3.15 -9.72
CA ALA A 507 13.16 2.24 -10.44
C ALA A 507 14.15 1.52 -9.51
N ALA A 508 14.53 0.28 -9.85
CA ALA A 508 15.35 -0.56 -8.97
C ALA A 508 16.73 0.05 -8.64
N ASP A 509 17.27 0.86 -9.55
CA ASP A 509 18.54 1.56 -9.42
C ASP A 509 18.46 2.86 -8.58
N VAL A 510 17.26 3.29 -8.19
CA VAL A 510 17.06 4.47 -7.34
C VAL A 510 17.35 4.11 -5.89
N GLU A 511 18.48 4.57 -5.38
CA GLU A 511 18.93 4.30 -4.02
C GLU A 511 18.45 5.33 -2.99
N GLN A 512 18.02 6.51 -3.43
CA GLN A 512 17.62 7.61 -2.56
C GLN A 512 16.48 8.44 -3.17
N LEU A 513 15.60 8.94 -2.32
CA LEU A 513 14.52 9.86 -2.69
C LEU A 513 14.51 11.09 -1.78
N THR A 514 13.82 12.13 -2.20
CA THR A 514 13.50 13.28 -1.34
C THR A 514 12.09 13.12 -0.81
N LEU A 515 11.93 13.14 0.50
CA LEU A 515 10.63 13.18 1.15
C LEU A 515 10.16 14.63 1.29
N ARG A 516 8.98 14.93 0.74
CA ARG A 516 8.23 16.16 1.09
C ARG A 516 7.18 15.78 2.13
N ALA A 517 7.39 16.20 3.38
CA ALA A 517 6.58 15.85 4.53
C ALA A 517 5.64 16.99 4.95
N GLY A 518 4.89 17.55 4.00
CA GLY A 518 3.95 18.63 4.25
C GLY A 518 4.61 19.82 4.97
N PRO A 519 4.06 20.30 6.09
CA PRO A 519 4.57 21.47 6.81
C PRO A 519 5.92 21.23 7.53
N PHE A 520 6.36 19.97 7.69
CA PHE A 520 7.71 19.69 8.19
C PHE A 520 8.81 20.00 7.16
N GLY A 521 8.45 20.20 5.88
CA GLY A 521 9.38 20.57 4.81
C GLY A 521 9.87 19.40 3.97
N GLU A 522 11.02 19.59 3.33
CA GLU A 522 11.63 18.59 2.44
C GLU A 522 12.90 18.02 3.07
N PHE A 523 13.06 16.71 2.98
CA PHE A 523 14.21 15.96 3.47
C PHE A 523 14.82 15.19 2.29
N ALA A 524 16.02 15.59 1.88
CA ALA A 524 16.74 14.96 0.79
C ALA A 524 17.49 13.69 1.25
N GLU A 525 17.90 12.89 0.28
CA GLU A 525 18.79 11.73 0.48
C GLU A 525 18.22 10.68 1.46
N ILE A 526 16.89 10.45 1.45
CA ILE A 526 16.29 9.37 2.21
C ILE A 526 16.62 8.05 1.48
N PRO A 527 17.35 7.13 2.11
CA PRO A 527 17.74 5.88 1.46
C PRO A 527 16.53 4.97 1.20
N VAL A 528 16.60 4.24 0.08
CA VAL A 528 15.64 3.20 -0.28
C VAL A 528 16.36 1.86 -0.11
N GLU A 529 15.90 1.06 0.85
CA GLU A 529 16.48 -0.24 1.22
C GLU A 529 15.60 -1.40 0.74
N TYR A 530 16.22 -2.58 0.60
CA TYR A 530 15.56 -3.83 0.23
C TYR A 530 15.21 -4.65 1.47
#